data_1e2564a9a7aef5299bb2384ae9167cd6
#
_entry.id   1e2564a9a7aef5299bb2384ae9167cd6
#
_cell.length_a   1.000
_cell.length_b   1.000
_cell.length_c   1.000
_cell.angle_alpha   90.00
_cell.angle_beta   90.00
_cell.angle_gamma   90.00
#
_symmetry.space_group_name_H-M   'P 1'
#
loop_
_entity.id
_entity.type
_entity.pdbx_description
1 polymer ?
#
loop_
_entity_poly.entity_id
_entity_poly.type
_entity_poly.pdbx_seq_one_letter_code
_entity_poly.pdbx_strand_id
1 'polypeptide(L)'
;GLDSKRVFKGADYNELGRLVGLEFRSNPTVGLEDGPLFQIGAGGDKYMSVLQMARVREVTLEKQFNDTWDHTLHWQQLKVLNKAYTDYKEAKNKLDFVDMIEKFILEGSSPKFDLLIIDEAQDLAPLQWRMVKEVLVPNSKETYYAGDDDQAIYTWMGVKLEDFLKASDKKIVLDKSYRVPSTVHSFSQDLIKKVSLRQLKAVSYTHLRAHETLMN
;
A
#
# COMPACT_ATOMS: atom_id res chain seq x y z
N GLY A 1 11.34 0.92 21.25
CA GLY A 1 11.40 0.39 19.89
C GLY A 1 10.80 -1.02 19.84
N LEU A 2 10.27 -1.41 18.70
CA LEU A 2 9.69 -2.74 18.53
C LEU A 2 10.80 -3.79 18.59
N ASP A 3 10.68 -4.78 19.48
CA ASP A 3 11.60 -5.91 19.50
C ASP A 3 11.44 -6.73 18.21
N SER A 4 12.51 -6.91 17.45
CA SER A 4 12.53 -7.67 16.20
C SER A 4 12.05 -9.13 16.35
N LYS A 5 12.06 -9.66 17.58
CA LYS A 5 11.52 -11.00 17.91
C LYS A 5 10.00 -11.05 17.87
N ARG A 6 9.33 -9.90 17.98
CA ARG A 6 7.87 -9.79 17.91
C ARG A 6 7.34 -9.69 16.48
N VAL A 7 8.20 -9.46 15.50
CA VAL A 7 7.78 -9.40 14.10
C VAL A 7 7.40 -10.79 13.60
N PHE A 8 6.21 -10.90 12.99
CA PHE A 8 5.76 -12.13 12.35
C PHE A 8 6.63 -12.42 11.12
N LYS A 9 7.26 -13.59 11.05
CA LYS A 9 8.28 -13.95 10.05
C LYS A 9 8.00 -15.29 9.37
N GLY A 10 8.83 -15.67 8.42
CA GLY A 10 8.69 -16.91 7.66
C GLY A 10 8.53 -18.18 8.50
N ALA A 11 9.23 -18.29 9.65
CA ALA A 11 9.07 -19.41 10.58
C ALA A 11 7.66 -19.48 11.20
N ASP A 12 7.07 -18.31 11.50
CA ASP A 12 5.71 -18.20 12.05
C ASP A 12 4.67 -18.61 10.99
N TYR A 13 4.88 -18.27 9.70
CA TYR A 13 4.03 -18.75 8.60
C TYR A 13 4.05 -20.25 8.44
N ASN A 14 5.24 -20.88 8.57
CA ASN A 14 5.35 -22.33 8.49
C ASN A 14 4.64 -23.03 9.65
N GLU A 15 4.73 -22.48 10.86
CA GLU A 15 4.02 -23.03 12.03
C GLU A 15 2.51 -22.87 11.88
N LEU A 16 2.05 -21.67 11.48
CA LEU A 16 0.64 -21.39 11.20
C LEU A 16 0.10 -22.33 10.11
N GLY A 17 0.87 -22.54 9.03
CA GLY A 17 0.49 -23.40 7.93
C GLY A 17 0.20 -24.83 8.37
N ARG A 18 1.05 -25.38 9.26
CA ARG A 18 0.82 -26.73 9.86
C ARG A 18 -0.45 -26.79 10.69
N LEU A 19 -0.79 -25.71 11.40
CA LEU A 19 -2.01 -25.66 12.22
C LEU A 19 -3.30 -25.65 11.39
N VAL A 20 -3.27 -25.03 10.21
CA VAL A 20 -4.47 -24.84 9.38
C VAL A 20 -4.50 -25.69 8.09
N GLY A 21 -3.46 -26.51 7.88
CA GLY A 21 -3.33 -27.36 6.69
C GLY A 21 -3.12 -26.58 5.40
N LEU A 22 -2.40 -25.45 5.47
CA LEU A 22 -2.06 -24.60 4.32
C LEU A 22 -0.54 -24.49 4.16
N GLU A 23 -0.10 -24.45 2.91
CA GLU A 23 1.30 -24.19 2.59
C GLU A 23 1.51 -22.69 2.35
N PHE A 24 2.54 -22.13 2.99
CA PHE A 24 3.04 -20.78 2.78
C PHE A 24 4.45 -20.84 2.22
N ARG A 25 4.82 -19.88 1.39
CA ARG A 25 6.22 -19.69 1.00
C ARG A 25 7.02 -19.23 2.22
N SER A 26 8.30 -19.62 2.27
CA SER A 26 9.20 -19.31 3.41
C SER A 26 9.37 -17.79 3.66
N ASN A 27 8.96 -16.97 2.73
CA ASN A 27 8.98 -15.52 2.84
C ASN A 27 7.80 -14.94 2.05
N PRO A 28 6.56 -15.06 2.54
CA PRO A 28 5.46 -14.31 1.97
C PRO A 28 5.66 -12.85 2.35
N THR A 29 6.62 -12.19 1.69
CA THR A 29 6.56 -10.76 1.57
C THR A 29 5.31 -10.48 0.75
N VAL A 30 4.19 -10.27 1.42
CA VAL A 30 3.10 -9.47 0.87
C VAL A 30 3.70 -8.08 0.77
N GLY A 31 4.59 -7.90 -0.22
CA GLY A 31 5.03 -6.61 -0.64
C GLY A 31 3.78 -5.89 -1.12
N LEU A 32 3.41 -4.84 -0.43
CA LEU A 32 2.36 -3.93 -0.88
C LEU A 32 2.72 -3.37 -2.28
N GLU A 33 3.95 -3.62 -2.76
CA GLU A 33 4.53 -3.11 -4.00
C GLU A 33 4.44 -4.10 -5.18
N ASP A 34 4.25 -5.40 -4.95
CA ASP A 34 4.46 -6.43 -6.00
C ASP A 34 3.21 -6.74 -6.87
N GLY A 35 2.15 -5.95 -6.81
CA GLY A 35 0.95 -6.16 -7.61
C GLY A 35 0.08 -7.33 -7.14
N PRO A 36 -0.97 -7.70 -7.86
CA PRO A 36 -1.90 -8.76 -7.46
C PRO A 36 -1.20 -10.12 -7.47
N LEU A 37 -0.60 -10.49 -6.35
CA LEU A 37 0.07 -11.78 -6.10
C LEU A 37 -0.89 -12.99 -6.16
N PHE A 38 -2.14 -12.78 -6.58
CA PHE A 38 -3.16 -13.80 -6.65
C PHE A 38 -2.84 -14.97 -7.60
N GLN A 39 -1.83 -14.83 -8.47
CA GLN A 39 -1.59 -15.84 -9.51
C GLN A 39 -0.39 -16.78 -9.27
N ILE A 40 0.52 -16.49 -8.32
CA ILE A 40 1.80 -17.23 -8.25
C ILE A 40 2.13 -17.77 -6.84
N GLY A 41 1.20 -17.75 -5.88
CA GLY A 41 1.44 -18.18 -4.49
C GLY A 41 1.07 -19.63 -4.19
N ALA A 42 1.64 -20.19 -3.13
CA ALA A 42 1.09 -21.37 -2.45
C ALA A 42 -0.34 -21.06 -1.97
N GLY A 43 -1.17 -22.09 -1.76
CA GLY A 43 -2.57 -21.87 -1.39
C GLY A 43 -2.75 -20.97 -0.17
N GLY A 44 -1.86 -21.10 0.84
CA GLY A 44 -1.88 -20.27 2.04
C GLY A 44 -1.59 -18.79 1.77
N ASP A 45 -0.69 -18.48 0.83
CA ASP A 45 -0.33 -17.10 0.50
C ASP A 45 -1.53 -16.34 -0.07
N LYS A 46 -2.35 -16.98 -0.90
CA LYS A 46 -3.57 -16.39 -1.45
C LYS A 46 -4.58 -16.01 -0.35
N TYR A 47 -4.82 -16.91 0.58
CA TYR A 47 -5.71 -16.65 1.72
C TYR A 47 -5.16 -15.52 2.61
N MET A 48 -3.84 -15.53 2.87
CA MET A 48 -3.20 -14.48 3.65
C MET A 48 -3.29 -13.12 2.96
N SER A 49 -3.14 -13.08 1.64
CA SER A 49 -3.31 -11.85 0.85
C SER A 49 -4.72 -11.26 1.00
N VAL A 50 -5.77 -12.10 0.94
CA VAL A 50 -7.16 -11.63 1.18
C VAL A 50 -7.31 -11.06 2.58
N LEU A 51 -6.74 -11.72 3.60
CA LEU A 51 -6.76 -11.27 4.98
C LEU A 51 -6.09 -9.91 5.18
N GLN A 52 -4.86 -9.76 4.67
CA GLN A 52 -4.11 -8.52 4.80
C GLN A 52 -4.77 -7.38 4.01
N MET A 53 -5.28 -7.71 2.82
CA MET A 53 -5.94 -6.73 1.96
C MET A 53 -7.22 -6.19 2.59
N ALA A 54 -8.03 -7.03 3.25
CA ALA A 54 -9.21 -6.59 3.98
C ALA A 54 -8.88 -5.51 5.01
N ARG A 55 -7.78 -5.73 5.75
CA ARG A 55 -7.32 -4.82 6.80
C ARG A 55 -6.75 -3.52 6.23
N VAL A 56 -5.88 -3.61 5.21
CA VAL A 56 -5.28 -2.45 4.55
C VAL A 56 -6.33 -1.57 3.88
N ARG A 57 -7.36 -2.18 3.27
CA ARG A 57 -8.49 -1.50 2.64
C ARG A 57 -9.55 -1.03 3.64
N GLU A 58 -9.44 -1.43 4.92
CA GLU A 58 -10.43 -1.15 5.97
C GLU A 58 -11.85 -1.60 5.60
N VAL A 59 -11.94 -2.79 5.00
CA VAL A 59 -13.22 -3.44 4.67
C VAL A 59 -13.38 -4.74 5.46
N THR A 60 -14.62 -5.25 5.53
CA THR A 60 -14.86 -6.55 6.16
C THR A 60 -14.18 -7.67 5.37
N LEU A 61 -13.78 -8.73 6.08
CA LEU A 61 -13.17 -9.91 5.45
C LEU A 61 -14.10 -10.52 4.40
N GLU A 62 -15.42 -10.55 4.68
CA GLU A 62 -16.43 -11.05 3.76
C GLU A 62 -16.51 -10.20 2.49
N LYS A 63 -16.50 -8.86 2.63
CA LYS A 63 -16.47 -7.96 1.47
C LYS A 63 -15.21 -8.21 0.62
N GLN A 64 -14.04 -8.27 1.26
CA GLN A 64 -12.79 -8.52 0.54
C GLN A 64 -12.80 -9.88 -0.17
N PHE A 65 -13.31 -10.93 0.49
CA PHE A 65 -13.45 -12.24 -0.12
C PHE A 65 -14.34 -12.21 -1.37
N ASN A 66 -15.49 -11.54 -1.27
CA ASN A 66 -16.42 -11.38 -2.40
C ASN A 66 -15.86 -10.51 -3.54
N ASP A 67 -15.01 -9.52 -3.21
CA ASP A 67 -14.33 -8.69 -4.20
C ASP A 67 -13.16 -9.47 -4.89
N THR A 68 -12.76 -10.61 -4.33
CA THR A 68 -11.64 -11.41 -4.87
C THR A 68 -12.15 -12.42 -5.88
N TRP A 69 -11.70 -12.32 -7.15
CA TRP A 69 -12.15 -13.18 -8.27
C TRP A 69 -11.39 -14.51 -8.37
N ASP A 70 -10.98 -15.11 -7.25
CA ASP A 70 -10.29 -16.39 -7.24
C ASP A 70 -11.21 -17.51 -6.74
N HIS A 71 -11.76 -18.29 -7.68
CA HIS A 71 -12.66 -19.42 -7.40
C HIS A 71 -11.98 -20.61 -6.68
N THR A 72 -10.65 -20.57 -6.50
CA THR A 72 -9.91 -21.59 -5.74
C THR A 72 -9.95 -21.34 -4.22
N LEU A 73 -10.43 -20.17 -3.80
CA LEU A 73 -10.55 -19.80 -2.40
C LEU A 73 -11.90 -20.23 -1.81
N HIS A 74 -11.87 -20.76 -0.60
CA HIS A 74 -13.05 -21.19 0.13
C HIS A 74 -13.27 -20.33 1.38
N TRP A 75 -14.43 -19.75 1.52
CA TRP A 75 -14.80 -18.88 2.64
C TRP A 75 -14.56 -19.53 4.01
N GLN A 76 -14.90 -20.82 4.18
CA GLN A 76 -14.69 -21.52 5.46
C GLN A 76 -13.20 -21.62 5.80
N GLN A 77 -12.35 -21.93 4.82
CA GLN A 77 -10.91 -22.00 5.04
C GLN A 77 -10.32 -20.65 5.39
N LEU A 78 -10.81 -19.58 4.78
CA LEU A 78 -10.41 -18.20 5.10
C LEU A 78 -10.77 -17.83 6.55
N LYS A 79 -11.96 -18.21 7.03
CA LYS A 79 -12.37 -17.98 8.41
C LYS A 79 -11.50 -18.76 9.40
N VAL A 80 -11.18 -20.03 9.09
CA VAL A 80 -10.29 -20.85 9.91
C VAL A 80 -8.90 -20.20 9.98
N LEU A 81 -8.35 -19.79 8.85
CA LEU A 81 -7.07 -19.10 8.83
C LEU A 81 -7.11 -17.80 9.62
N ASN A 82 -8.12 -16.97 9.42
CA ASN A 82 -8.25 -15.69 10.14
C ASN A 82 -8.23 -15.88 11.65
N LYS A 83 -9.03 -16.85 12.13
CA LYS A 83 -9.05 -17.18 13.58
C LYS A 83 -7.69 -17.67 14.05
N ALA A 84 -7.13 -18.68 13.41
CA ALA A 84 -5.84 -19.25 13.77
C ALA A 84 -4.70 -18.22 13.74
N TYR A 85 -4.71 -17.33 12.76
CA TYR A 85 -3.72 -16.26 12.63
C TYR A 85 -3.81 -15.24 13.78
N THR A 86 -5.01 -14.85 14.16
CA THR A 86 -5.21 -13.95 15.30
C THR A 86 -4.79 -14.62 16.60
N ASP A 87 -5.29 -15.83 16.88
CA ASP A 87 -4.97 -16.58 18.09
C ASP A 87 -3.45 -16.84 18.20
N TYR A 88 -2.79 -17.15 17.08
CA TYR A 88 -1.34 -17.37 17.04
C TYR A 88 -0.55 -16.10 17.39
N LYS A 89 -0.92 -14.96 16.78
CA LYS A 89 -0.26 -13.68 17.07
C LYS A 89 -0.41 -13.28 18.54
N GLU A 90 -1.59 -13.46 19.11
CA GLU A 90 -1.84 -13.20 20.52
C GLU A 90 -0.99 -14.12 21.42
N ALA A 91 -1.04 -15.44 21.20
CA ALA A 91 -0.33 -16.44 22.02
C ALA A 91 1.20 -16.26 21.98
N LYS A 92 1.76 -15.85 20.84
CA LYS A 92 3.20 -15.68 20.63
C LYS A 92 3.65 -14.23 20.79
N ASN A 93 2.73 -13.30 21.11
CA ASN A 93 2.99 -11.85 21.19
C ASN A 93 3.64 -11.31 19.91
N LYS A 94 3.12 -11.71 18.74
CA LYS A 94 3.62 -11.33 17.41
C LYS A 94 2.79 -10.21 16.80
N LEU A 95 3.46 -9.43 15.97
CA LEU A 95 2.84 -8.35 15.19
C LEU A 95 3.27 -8.49 13.72
N ASP A 96 2.33 -8.40 12.81
CA ASP A 96 2.60 -8.16 11.40
C ASP A 96 2.70 -6.65 11.10
N PHE A 97 3.00 -6.30 9.85
CA PHE A 97 3.12 -4.89 9.47
C PHE A 97 1.80 -4.11 9.58
N VAL A 98 0.68 -4.75 9.34
CA VAL A 98 -0.64 -4.10 9.48
C VAL A 98 -0.95 -3.86 10.95
N ASP A 99 -0.66 -4.83 11.84
CA ASP A 99 -0.79 -4.65 13.29
C ASP A 99 0.05 -3.47 13.79
N MET A 100 1.24 -3.27 13.23
CA MET A 100 2.11 -2.15 13.62
C MET A 100 1.48 -0.80 13.28
N ILE A 101 0.87 -0.68 12.10
CA ILE A 101 0.16 0.54 11.68
C ILE A 101 -1.09 0.74 12.55
N GLU A 102 -1.92 -0.29 12.72
CA GLU A 102 -3.12 -0.22 13.55
C GLU A 102 -2.80 0.17 15.00
N LYS A 103 -1.76 -0.45 15.56
CA LYS A 103 -1.29 -0.15 16.92
C LYS A 103 -0.78 1.28 17.04
N PHE A 104 -0.01 1.75 16.03
CA PHE A 104 0.47 3.13 16.00
C PHE A 104 -0.69 4.13 15.96
N ILE A 105 -1.75 3.83 15.20
CA ILE A 105 -2.96 4.64 15.16
C ILE A 105 -3.66 4.67 16.54
N LEU A 106 -3.78 3.50 17.17
CA LEU A 106 -4.45 3.38 18.47
C LEU A 106 -3.68 4.08 19.62
N GLU A 107 -2.36 3.96 19.61
CA GLU A 107 -1.50 4.60 20.61
C GLU A 107 -1.42 6.11 20.40
N GLY A 108 -1.58 6.60 19.17
CA GLY A 108 -1.59 8.03 18.82
C GLY A 108 -0.28 8.77 19.13
N SER A 109 0.80 8.01 19.40
CA SER A 109 2.09 8.58 19.85
C SER A 109 3.00 8.84 18.65
N SER A 110 3.04 10.09 18.23
CA SER A 110 3.96 10.56 17.19
C SER A 110 4.81 11.72 17.71
N PRO A 111 6.07 11.85 17.29
CA PRO A 111 6.82 13.08 17.51
C PRO A 111 6.09 14.29 16.94
N LYS A 112 6.38 15.46 17.50
CA LYS A 112 5.95 16.73 16.88
C LYS A 112 6.90 17.09 15.76
N PHE A 113 6.35 17.48 14.62
CA PHE A 113 7.09 17.90 13.44
C PHE A 113 6.82 19.38 13.14
N ASP A 114 7.84 20.11 12.79
CA ASP A 114 7.65 21.45 12.20
C ASP A 114 7.14 21.31 10.76
N LEU A 115 7.66 20.32 10.04
CA LEU A 115 7.30 20.00 8.66
C LEU A 115 7.14 18.50 8.51
N LEU A 116 6.00 18.07 7.95
CA LEU A 116 5.71 16.71 7.53
C LEU A 116 5.60 16.67 6.00
N ILE A 117 6.36 15.80 5.37
CA ILE A 117 6.28 15.56 3.92
C ILE A 117 5.85 14.11 3.71
N ILE A 118 4.76 13.93 3.00
CA ILE A 118 4.25 12.63 2.59
C ILE A 118 4.55 12.47 1.09
N ASP A 119 5.49 11.62 0.76
CA ASP A 119 5.87 11.31 -0.61
C ASP A 119 5.05 10.15 -1.16
N GLU A 120 4.89 10.09 -2.49
CA GLU A 120 4.05 9.11 -3.21
C GLU A 120 2.63 8.99 -2.62
N ALA A 121 2.07 10.12 -2.22
CA ALA A 121 0.79 10.14 -1.49
C ALA A 121 -0.39 9.59 -2.31
N GLN A 122 -0.30 9.55 -3.64
CA GLN A 122 -1.30 8.94 -4.52
C GLN A 122 -1.42 7.41 -4.33
N ASP A 123 -0.41 6.76 -3.72
CA ASP A 123 -0.37 5.30 -3.54
C ASP A 123 -0.76 4.85 -2.13
N LEU A 124 -1.13 5.77 -1.25
CA LEU A 124 -1.52 5.44 0.11
C LEU A 124 -2.85 4.69 0.15
N ALA A 125 -2.84 3.51 0.75
CA ALA A 125 -4.03 2.73 1.02
C ALA A 125 -4.86 3.34 2.18
N PRO A 126 -6.16 3.00 2.33
CA PRO A 126 -7.05 3.57 3.35
C PRO A 126 -6.47 3.56 4.76
N LEU A 127 -5.91 2.46 5.22
CA LEU A 127 -5.27 2.36 6.54
C LEU A 127 -4.09 3.33 6.70
N GLN A 128 -3.28 3.51 5.65
CA GLN A 128 -2.16 4.45 5.66
C GLN A 128 -2.66 5.90 5.68
N TRP A 129 -3.72 6.22 4.92
CA TRP A 129 -4.39 7.52 4.99
C TRP A 129 -4.92 7.81 6.38
N ARG A 130 -5.53 6.81 7.05
CA ARG A 130 -5.99 6.96 8.43
C ARG A 130 -4.83 7.28 9.37
N MET A 131 -3.73 6.55 9.29
CA MET A 131 -2.51 6.84 10.06
C MET A 131 -2.03 8.28 9.86
N VAL A 132 -1.95 8.72 8.60
CA VAL A 132 -1.51 10.09 8.27
C VAL A 132 -2.47 11.11 8.86
N LYS A 133 -3.78 10.97 8.64
CA LYS A 133 -4.80 11.94 9.04
C LYS A 133 -5.02 12.00 10.56
N GLU A 134 -5.00 10.86 11.24
CA GLU A 134 -5.31 10.79 12.68
C GLU A 134 -4.10 10.97 13.58
N VAL A 135 -2.90 10.59 13.13
CA VAL A 135 -1.71 10.60 14.00
C VAL A 135 -0.65 11.58 13.52
N LEU A 136 -0.26 11.56 12.24
CA LEU A 136 0.88 12.35 11.79
C LEU A 136 0.53 13.84 11.59
N VAL A 137 -0.54 14.12 10.88
CA VAL A 137 -0.98 15.50 10.58
C VAL A 137 -1.28 16.30 11.86
N PRO A 138 -2.00 15.78 12.86
CA PRO A 138 -2.24 16.52 14.11
C PRO A 138 -0.97 16.85 14.90
N ASN A 139 0.12 16.13 14.66
CA ASN A 139 1.41 16.34 15.29
C ASN A 139 2.39 17.16 14.44
N SER A 140 1.94 17.74 13.32
CA SER A 140 2.74 18.60 12.44
C SER A 140 2.22 20.02 12.39
N LYS A 141 3.12 21.00 12.21
CA LYS A 141 2.73 22.41 12.00
C LYS A 141 2.34 22.63 10.54
N GLU A 142 3.10 22.05 9.63
CA GLU A 142 2.87 22.13 8.19
C GLU A 142 2.95 20.72 7.59
N THR A 143 2.07 20.43 6.63
CA THR A 143 2.06 19.14 5.92
C THR A 143 2.04 19.37 4.42
N TYR A 144 2.93 18.68 3.72
CA TYR A 144 3.00 18.65 2.27
C TYR A 144 2.76 17.22 1.78
N TYR A 145 1.94 17.10 0.75
CA TYR A 145 1.69 15.84 0.05
C TYR A 145 2.32 15.95 -1.33
N ALA A 146 3.31 15.14 -1.59
CA ALA A 146 3.93 15.01 -2.90
C ALA A 146 3.43 13.72 -3.57
N GLY A 147 3.22 13.77 -4.89
CA GLY A 147 2.77 12.60 -5.64
C GLY A 147 2.42 12.94 -7.08
N ASP A 148 2.18 11.91 -7.86
CA ASP A 148 1.79 12.00 -9.26
C ASP A 148 0.53 11.17 -9.50
N ASP A 149 -0.60 11.84 -9.65
CA ASP A 149 -1.90 11.21 -9.88
C ASP A 149 -1.96 10.38 -11.17
N ASP A 150 -1.10 10.68 -12.15
CA ASP A 150 -0.98 9.88 -13.37
C ASP A 150 -0.24 8.54 -13.15
N GLN A 151 0.41 8.37 -11.99
CA GLN A 151 1.10 7.15 -11.58
C GLN A 151 0.33 6.32 -10.55
N ALA A 152 -0.89 6.67 -10.20
CA ALA A 152 -1.74 5.93 -9.26
C ALA A 152 -2.20 4.59 -9.85
N ILE A 153 -1.42 3.51 -9.65
CA ILE A 153 -1.67 2.17 -10.20
C ILE A 153 -2.17 1.16 -9.16
N TYR A 154 -2.22 1.52 -7.86
CA TYR A 154 -2.55 0.62 -6.77
C TYR A 154 -4.03 0.66 -6.34
N THR A 155 -4.95 0.95 -7.28
CA THR A 155 -6.40 0.98 -7.02
C THR A 155 -6.95 -0.33 -6.46
N TRP A 156 -6.33 -1.46 -6.80
CA TRP A 156 -6.68 -2.79 -6.28
C TRP A 156 -6.41 -2.93 -4.77
N MET A 157 -5.52 -2.12 -4.19
CA MET A 157 -5.30 -2.01 -2.74
C MET A 157 -6.33 -1.13 -2.04
N GLY A 158 -7.34 -0.65 -2.75
CA GLY A 158 -8.33 0.28 -2.23
C GLY A 158 -7.88 1.74 -2.22
N VAL A 159 -6.75 2.04 -2.86
CA VAL A 159 -6.28 3.40 -3.06
C VAL A 159 -7.35 4.19 -3.81
N LYS A 160 -7.67 5.35 -3.28
CA LYS A 160 -8.62 6.31 -3.86
C LYS A 160 -7.86 7.58 -4.21
N LEU A 161 -7.72 7.83 -5.50
CA LEU A 161 -7.02 9.02 -5.98
C LEU A 161 -7.62 10.32 -5.46
N GLU A 162 -8.92 10.30 -5.18
CA GLU A 162 -9.63 11.45 -4.58
C GLU A 162 -9.09 11.82 -3.22
N ASP A 163 -8.62 10.86 -2.41
CA ASP A 163 -8.02 11.14 -1.09
C ASP A 163 -6.76 11.98 -1.24
N PHE A 164 -5.91 11.67 -2.23
CA PHE A 164 -4.75 12.48 -2.56
C PHE A 164 -5.13 13.85 -3.15
N LEU A 165 -6.02 13.87 -4.15
CA LEU A 165 -6.42 15.12 -4.81
C LEU A 165 -7.12 16.10 -3.87
N LYS A 166 -7.73 15.62 -2.79
CA LYS A 166 -8.44 16.44 -1.79
C LYS A 166 -7.62 16.64 -0.50
N ALA A 167 -6.39 16.13 -0.43
CA ALA A 167 -5.58 16.20 0.78
C ALA A 167 -5.20 17.64 1.17
N SER A 168 -5.15 18.56 0.19
CA SER A 168 -4.86 19.99 0.41
C SER A 168 -5.64 20.85 -0.56
N ASP A 169 -6.09 22.03 -0.07
CA ASP A 169 -6.72 23.05 -0.91
C ASP A 169 -5.69 23.79 -1.78
N LYS A 170 -4.45 23.89 -1.30
CA LYS A 170 -3.35 24.51 -2.04
C LYS A 170 -2.61 23.46 -2.86
N LYS A 171 -2.48 23.70 -4.16
CA LYS A 171 -1.80 22.79 -5.09
C LYS A 171 -0.73 23.51 -5.87
N ILE A 172 0.42 22.87 -5.98
CA ILE A 172 1.53 23.32 -6.84
C ILE A 172 1.80 22.19 -7.81
N VAL A 173 1.69 22.48 -9.10
CA VAL A 173 2.04 21.50 -10.15
C VAL A 173 3.48 21.77 -10.58
N LEU A 174 4.32 20.75 -10.52
CA LEU A 174 5.67 20.81 -11.08
C LEU A 174 5.57 20.59 -12.59
N ASP A 175 5.76 21.65 -13.34
CA ASP A 175 5.49 21.72 -14.78
C ASP A 175 6.70 21.33 -15.66
N LYS A 176 7.82 20.94 -15.05
CA LYS A 176 9.05 20.65 -15.79
C LYS A 176 9.57 19.25 -15.49
N SER A 177 9.68 18.44 -16.54
CA SER A 177 10.32 17.11 -16.44
C SER A 177 11.80 17.22 -16.77
N TYR A 178 12.63 16.71 -15.85
CA TYR A 178 14.09 16.63 -15.99
C TYR A 178 14.59 15.20 -16.28
N ARG A 179 13.71 14.21 -16.17
CA ARG A 179 14.07 12.79 -16.23
C ARG A 179 13.62 12.11 -17.52
N VAL A 180 12.47 12.49 -18.05
CA VAL A 180 11.86 11.79 -19.19
C VAL A 180 12.09 12.59 -20.48
N PRO A 181 12.61 11.96 -21.56
CA PRO A 181 12.75 12.59 -22.88
C PRO A 181 11.39 13.05 -23.41
N SER A 182 11.38 14.17 -24.15
CA SER A 182 10.16 14.79 -24.67
C SER A 182 9.29 13.84 -25.52
N THR A 183 9.92 13.00 -26.35
CA THR A 183 9.22 12.04 -27.21
C THR A 183 8.49 10.95 -26.39
N VAL A 184 9.14 10.40 -25.36
CA VAL A 184 8.54 9.40 -24.48
C VAL A 184 7.39 10.01 -23.68
N HIS A 185 7.58 11.21 -23.17
CA HIS A 185 6.53 11.89 -22.44
C HIS A 185 5.34 12.23 -23.34
N SER A 186 5.56 12.75 -24.55
CA SER A 186 4.48 13.04 -25.50
C SER A 186 3.63 11.79 -25.76
N PHE A 187 4.27 10.64 -25.99
CA PHE A 187 3.58 9.37 -26.16
C PHE A 187 2.79 8.96 -24.90
N SER A 188 3.39 9.10 -23.72
CA SER A 188 2.70 8.79 -22.46
C SER A 188 1.48 9.70 -22.23
N GLN A 189 1.57 10.98 -22.60
CA GLN A 189 0.45 11.92 -22.48
C GLN A 189 -0.73 11.55 -23.40
N ASP A 190 -0.49 10.99 -24.57
CA ASP A 190 -1.57 10.51 -25.45
C ASP A 190 -2.31 9.31 -24.87
N LEU A 191 -1.65 8.48 -24.10
CA LEU A 191 -2.28 7.38 -23.36
C LEU A 191 -3.07 7.89 -22.16
N ILE A 192 -2.44 8.73 -21.33
CA ILE A 192 -3.02 9.18 -20.05
C ILE A 192 -4.22 10.13 -20.24
N LYS A 193 -4.35 10.81 -21.38
CA LYS A 193 -5.55 11.61 -21.72
C LYS A 193 -6.86 10.84 -21.68
N LYS A 194 -6.79 9.49 -21.76
CA LYS A 194 -7.95 8.60 -21.66
C LYS A 194 -8.45 8.43 -20.22
N VAL A 195 -7.65 8.81 -19.23
CA VAL A 195 -8.02 8.76 -17.82
C VAL A 195 -8.82 10.00 -17.46
N SER A 196 -10.02 9.82 -16.93
CA SER A 196 -10.96 10.91 -16.63
C SER A 196 -10.66 11.64 -15.32
N LEU A 197 -10.18 10.91 -14.31
CA LEU A 197 -9.87 11.47 -12.99
C LEU A 197 -8.36 11.75 -12.88
N ARG A 198 -7.98 13.00 -13.10
CA ARG A 198 -6.59 13.46 -13.00
C ARG A 198 -6.50 14.98 -12.86
N GLN A 199 -5.37 15.47 -12.31
CA GLN A 199 -5.02 16.89 -12.35
C GLN A 199 -4.44 17.23 -13.73
N LEU A 200 -4.97 18.26 -14.39
CA LEU A 200 -4.38 18.73 -15.65
C LEU A 200 -3.01 19.34 -15.39
N LYS A 201 -2.00 18.88 -16.13
CA LYS A 201 -0.61 19.32 -16.04
C LYS A 201 -0.15 19.85 -17.38
N ALA A 202 0.31 21.09 -17.41
CA ALA A 202 1.00 21.67 -18.56
C ALA A 202 2.51 21.48 -18.35
N VAL A 203 3.06 20.36 -18.84
CA VAL A 203 4.47 20.00 -18.59
C VAL A 203 5.35 20.49 -19.72
N SER A 204 6.40 21.26 -19.38
CA SER A 204 7.51 21.62 -20.27
C SER A 204 8.69 20.67 -20.07
N TYR A 205 9.63 20.62 -21.03
CA TYR A 205 10.73 19.65 -21.02
C TYR A 205 12.08 20.33 -21.07
N THR A 206 13.07 19.69 -20.42
CA THR A 206 14.45 19.88 -20.76
C THR A 206 14.84 18.88 -21.86
N HIS A 207 15.57 19.34 -22.89
CA HIS A 207 16.18 18.43 -23.86
C HIS A 207 17.31 17.65 -23.20
N LEU A 208 16.99 16.56 -22.51
CA LEU A 208 17.98 15.59 -22.07
C LEU A 208 18.35 14.70 -23.26
N ARG A 209 19.64 14.62 -23.59
CA ARG A 209 20.14 13.65 -24.57
C ARG A 209 20.01 12.26 -23.94
N ALA A 210 19.64 11.25 -24.73
CA ALA A 210 19.40 9.87 -24.26
C ALA A 210 20.60 9.23 -23.53
N HIS A 211 21.81 9.78 -23.66
CA HIS A 211 23.02 9.33 -22.96
C HIS A 211 23.16 9.82 -21.51
N GLU A 212 22.46 10.86 -21.10
CA GLU A 212 22.61 11.43 -19.75
C GLU A 212 21.74 10.69 -18.71
N THR A 213 20.75 9.93 -19.14
CA THR A 213 19.85 9.18 -18.26
C THR A 213 20.45 7.85 -17.77
N LEU A 214 21.58 7.39 -18.35
CA LEU A 214 22.22 6.11 -18.00
C LEU A 214 23.42 6.25 -17.05
N MET A 215 23.74 7.45 -16.59
CA MET A 215 24.94 7.72 -15.77
C MET A 215 24.66 8.28 -14.37
N ASN A 216 23.40 8.19 -13.87
CA ASN A 216 23.11 8.52 -12.48
C ASN A 216 22.40 7.37 -11.78
#